data_df70ffb1590f042d5fe63d093c505090
#
_entry.id   df70ffb1590f042d5fe63d093c505090
#
_cell.length_a   1.000
_cell.length_b   1.000
_cell.length_c   1.000
_cell.angle_alpha   90.00
_cell.angle_beta   90.00
_cell.angle_gamma   90.00
#
_symmetry.space_group_name_H-M   'P 1'
#
loop_
_entity.id
_entity.type
_entity.pdbx_description
1 polymer ?
#
loop_
_entity_poly.entity_id
_entity_poly.type
_entity_poly.pdbx_seq_one_letter_code
_entity_poly.pdbx_strand_id
1 'polypeptide(L)'
;MSESWFALSRADQAEALEVAAGRTGRPAHLLEKDIWVVWALSAIYGSPLAEKLTFKGGTSLSKVYKIIDRFSEDVDLTYDIRELVPDLLQGGHPIPVSASQEKKITSAVRTRLPEWIAGWVKPVLEGSLVSSNAQAEFRVDGKDREKLIIDYRAVKTGTGYAEASIQLEFGARATGEPNSRHMVHCDIAPVIEGVKFPVAAPLVMVAERTFWEKATAAHVYSLQGRLRGERYSRHWYDLAAMAKTGHAAQAAGDHQLARAVAEHKSVFFAEKDANGSKVNYHKAVTGGLQLVPAGAALAALESDYTAMLEDGLLALHQPSFAEIMEKCLAIQDEVNHKARDGQ
;
A
#
# COMPACT_ATOMS: atom_id res chain seq x y z
N MET A 1 -31.71 16.29 7.72
CA MET A 1 -31.20 14.95 7.38
C MET A 1 -29.97 15.13 6.47
N SER A 2 -28.84 14.49 6.74
CA SER A 2 -27.66 14.60 5.90
C SER A 2 -27.85 13.78 4.60
N GLU A 3 -27.59 14.41 3.48
CA GLU A 3 -27.68 13.79 2.15
C GLU A 3 -26.39 12.99 1.82
N SER A 4 -26.50 11.88 1.09
CA SER A 4 -25.35 11.10 0.66
C SER A 4 -24.53 11.87 -0.38
N TRP A 5 -23.21 11.80 -0.30
CA TRP A 5 -22.31 12.40 -1.28
C TRP A 5 -22.68 12.08 -2.74
N PHE A 6 -22.97 10.82 -3.04
CA PHE A 6 -23.31 10.37 -4.39
C PHE A 6 -24.74 10.72 -4.82
N ALA A 7 -25.58 11.25 -3.92
CA ALA A 7 -26.90 11.77 -4.24
C ALA A 7 -26.90 13.29 -4.54
N LEU A 8 -25.84 13.99 -4.15
CA LEU A 8 -25.68 15.42 -4.42
C LEU A 8 -25.61 15.70 -5.94
N SER A 9 -26.08 16.87 -6.34
CA SER A 9 -25.85 17.34 -7.70
C SER A 9 -24.35 17.54 -7.96
N ARG A 10 -23.93 17.46 -9.23
CA ARG A 10 -22.53 17.72 -9.58
C ARG A 10 -22.06 19.12 -9.22
N ALA A 11 -22.97 20.11 -9.21
CA ALA A 11 -22.67 21.46 -8.80
C ALA A 11 -22.37 21.52 -7.28
N ASP A 12 -23.20 20.86 -6.46
CA ASP A 12 -23.02 20.83 -5.00
C ASP A 12 -21.75 20.02 -4.63
N GLN A 13 -21.47 18.92 -5.34
CA GLN A 13 -20.21 18.17 -5.17
C GLN A 13 -19.00 19.07 -5.50
N ALA A 14 -19.06 19.84 -6.60
CA ALA A 14 -17.99 20.74 -7.00
C ALA A 14 -17.75 21.84 -5.98
N GLU A 15 -18.80 22.44 -5.43
CA GLU A 15 -18.73 23.45 -4.38
C GLU A 15 -18.12 22.88 -3.10
N ALA A 16 -18.61 21.72 -2.64
CA ALA A 16 -18.10 21.06 -1.45
C ALA A 16 -16.61 20.74 -1.57
N LEU A 17 -16.16 20.27 -2.74
CA LEU A 17 -14.74 20.00 -3.00
C LEU A 17 -13.87 21.27 -2.96
N GLU A 18 -14.34 22.40 -3.52
CA GLU A 18 -13.61 23.67 -3.47
C GLU A 18 -13.53 24.22 -2.03
N VAL A 19 -14.64 24.19 -1.27
CA VAL A 19 -14.64 24.58 0.13
C VAL A 19 -13.67 23.74 0.94
N ALA A 20 -13.69 22.40 0.72
CA ALA A 20 -12.79 21.49 1.40
C ALA A 20 -11.33 21.72 1.01
N ALA A 21 -11.05 21.97 -0.27
CA ALA A 21 -9.68 22.27 -0.73
C ALA A 21 -9.13 23.52 -0.05
N GLY A 22 -9.94 24.59 0.05
CA GLY A 22 -9.57 25.81 0.77
C GLY A 22 -9.31 25.59 2.26
N ARG A 23 -10.05 24.68 2.92
CA ARG A 23 -9.93 24.40 4.36
C ARG A 23 -8.79 23.43 4.69
N THR A 24 -8.53 22.45 3.82
CA THR A 24 -7.53 21.39 4.06
C THR A 24 -6.18 21.67 3.42
N GLY A 25 -6.11 22.58 2.45
CA GLY A 25 -4.93 22.81 1.61
C GLY A 25 -4.65 21.68 0.60
N ARG A 26 -5.54 20.68 0.51
CA ARG A 26 -5.42 19.56 -0.45
C ARG A 26 -6.15 19.89 -1.75
N PRO A 27 -5.59 19.55 -2.92
CA PRO A 27 -6.26 19.75 -4.20
C PRO A 27 -7.63 19.03 -4.26
N ALA A 28 -8.64 19.71 -4.83
CA ALA A 28 -10.02 19.23 -4.90
C ALA A 28 -10.14 17.85 -5.58
N HIS A 29 -9.38 17.60 -6.67
CA HIS A 29 -9.37 16.32 -7.37
C HIS A 29 -8.80 15.17 -6.52
N LEU A 30 -7.85 15.43 -5.61
CA LEU A 30 -7.33 14.44 -4.68
C LEU A 30 -8.31 14.13 -3.55
N LEU A 31 -9.07 15.14 -3.08
CA LEU A 31 -10.18 14.93 -2.13
C LEU A 31 -11.31 14.10 -2.76
N GLU A 32 -11.63 14.32 -4.03
CA GLU A 32 -12.59 13.49 -4.76
C GLU A 32 -12.08 12.05 -4.90
N LYS A 33 -10.82 11.87 -5.26
CA LYS A 33 -10.18 10.55 -5.36
C LYS A 33 -10.18 9.81 -4.02
N ASP A 34 -9.95 10.52 -2.92
CA ASP A 34 -10.03 9.99 -1.56
C ASP A 34 -11.44 9.45 -1.23
N ILE A 35 -12.50 10.14 -1.64
CA ILE A 35 -13.88 9.66 -1.46
C ILE A 35 -14.07 8.32 -2.17
N TRP A 36 -13.55 8.18 -3.38
CA TRP A 36 -13.65 6.92 -4.14
C TRP A 36 -12.82 5.79 -3.53
N VAL A 37 -11.64 6.09 -2.97
CA VAL A 37 -10.84 5.12 -2.20
C VAL A 37 -11.65 4.59 -1.01
N VAL A 38 -12.26 5.48 -0.22
CA VAL A 38 -13.05 5.06 0.95
C VAL A 38 -14.33 4.35 0.53
N TRP A 39 -14.96 4.76 -0.58
CA TRP A 39 -16.11 4.06 -1.15
C TRP A 39 -15.76 2.61 -1.54
N ALA A 40 -14.64 2.40 -2.23
CA ALA A 40 -14.21 1.05 -2.62
C ALA A 40 -13.91 0.17 -1.41
N LEU A 41 -13.22 0.71 -0.40
CA LEU A 41 -13.01 0.03 0.87
C LEU A 41 -14.34 -0.28 1.58
N SER A 42 -15.29 0.67 1.59
CA SER A 42 -16.62 0.45 2.17
C SER A 42 -17.39 -0.66 1.48
N ALA A 43 -17.34 -0.71 0.14
CA ALA A 43 -17.99 -1.76 -0.65
C ALA A 43 -17.40 -3.15 -0.35
N ILE A 44 -16.07 -3.27 -0.35
CA ILE A 44 -15.38 -4.53 -0.10
C ILE A 44 -15.59 -5.00 1.35
N TYR A 45 -15.35 -4.13 2.32
CA TYR A 45 -15.41 -4.49 3.75
C TYR A 45 -16.83 -4.46 4.33
N GLY A 46 -17.81 -3.99 3.58
CA GLY A 46 -19.24 -4.17 3.85
C GLY A 46 -19.84 -5.46 3.27
N SER A 47 -19.02 -6.32 2.65
CA SER A 47 -19.41 -7.55 1.96
C SER A 47 -18.86 -8.80 2.66
N PRO A 48 -19.24 -10.03 2.23
CA PRO A 48 -18.66 -11.28 2.72
C PRO A 48 -17.15 -11.43 2.46
N LEU A 49 -16.53 -10.56 1.66
CA LEU A 49 -15.08 -10.56 1.40
C LEU A 49 -14.27 -9.97 2.56
N ALA A 50 -14.91 -9.27 3.49
CA ALA A 50 -14.29 -8.47 4.55
C ALA A 50 -13.25 -9.24 5.40
N GLU A 51 -13.56 -10.50 5.76
CA GLU A 51 -12.71 -11.31 6.65
C GLU A 51 -11.54 -11.99 5.93
N LYS A 52 -11.52 -11.94 4.60
CA LYS A 52 -10.53 -12.64 3.76
C LYS A 52 -9.52 -11.70 3.10
N LEU A 53 -9.72 -10.40 3.26
CA LEU A 53 -8.88 -9.35 2.68
C LEU A 53 -8.24 -8.50 3.78
N THR A 54 -6.96 -8.22 3.60
CA THR A 54 -6.22 -7.28 4.45
C THR A 54 -5.78 -6.07 3.63
N PHE A 55 -6.19 -4.88 4.06
CA PHE A 55 -5.77 -3.60 3.51
C PHE A 55 -4.37 -3.24 4.01
N LYS A 56 -3.47 -2.82 3.13
CA LYS A 56 -2.07 -2.56 3.45
C LYS A 56 -1.46 -1.42 2.62
N GLY A 57 -0.15 -1.31 2.65
CA GLY A 57 0.63 -0.44 1.77
C GLY A 57 0.63 1.03 2.17
N GLY A 58 0.97 1.90 1.23
CA GLY A 58 1.08 3.34 1.45
C GLY A 58 -0.25 3.96 1.87
N THR A 59 -1.34 3.55 1.24
CA THR A 59 -2.67 4.10 1.53
C THR A 59 -3.13 3.74 2.94
N SER A 60 -2.78 2.57 3.49
CA SER A 60 -3.05 2.26 4.90
C SER A 60 -2.20 3.10 5.86
N LEU A 61 -0.94 3.39 5.52
CA LEU A 61 -0.08 4.27 6.32
C LEU A 61 -0.60 5.69 6.39
N SER A 62 -1.17 6.22 5.31
CA SER A 62 -1.75 7.58 5.27
C SER A 62 -3.14 7.64 5.89
N LYS A 63 -4.04 6.71 5.54
CA LYS A 63 -5.46 6.78 5.94
C LYS A 63 -5.74 6.29 7.35
N VAL A 64 -5.04 5.24 7.80
CA VAL A 64 -5.28 4.60 9.10
C VAL A 64 -4.28 5.10 10.14
N TYR A 65 -3.00 4.92 9.85
CA TYR A 65 -1.94 5.20 10.82
C TYR A 65 -1.53 6.67 10.86
N LYS A 66 -1.91 7.48 9.84
CA LYS A 66 -1.55 8.90 9.74
C LYS A 66 -0.03 9.15 9.83
N ILE A 67 0.76 8.19 9.35
CA ILE A 67 2.22 8.20 9.41
C ILE A 67 2.82 9.04 8.28
N ILE A 68 2.26 8.92 7.08
CA ILE A 68 2.77 9.59 5.88
C ILE A 68 1.80 10.67 5.40
N ASP A 69 2.38 11.79 4.97
CA ASP A 69 1.65 12.92 4.41
C ASP A 69 1.94 13.05 2.90
N ARG A 70 1.80 11.96 2.21
CA ARG A 70 1.77 11.88 0.76
C ARG A 70 0.50 11.21 0.28
N PHE A 71 0.03 11.65 -0.87
CA PHE A 71 -1.08 10.96 -1.51
C PHE A 71 -0.62 9.57 -1.98
N SER A 72 -1.43 8.57 -1.72
CA SER A 72 -1.23 7.20 -2.22
C SER A 72 -2.46 6.80 -3.03
N GLU A 73 -2.24 6.51 -4.30
CA GLU A 73 -3.29 6.31 -5.29
C GLU A 73 -3.83 4.89 -5.28
N ASP A 74 -2.98 3.93 -4.88
CA ASP A 74 -3.28 2.52 -4.96
C ASP A 74 -3.89 2.02 -3.65
N VAL A 75 -4.87 1.14 -3.76
CA VAL A 75 -5.45 0.39 -2.64
C VAL A 75 -4.87 -1.01 -2.68
N ASP A 76 -3.84 -1.25 -1.88
CA ASP A 76 -3.19 -2.55 -1.78
C ASP A 76 -4.01 -3.49 -0.90
N LEU A 77 -4.39 -4.65 -1.42
CA LEU A 77 -5.20 -5.66 -0.75
C LEU A 77 -4.51 -7.02 -0.81
N THR A 78 -4.39 -7.69 0.32
CA THR A 78 -3.93 -9.08 0.37
C THR A 78 -5.13 -9.99 0.60
N TYR A 79 -5.42 -10.87 -0.38
CA TYR A 79 -6.34 -11.98 -0.19
C TYR A 79 -5.58 -13.14 0.45
N ASP A 80 -6.17 -13.73 1.51
CA ASP A 80 -5.49 -14.78 2.27
C ASP A 80 -5.17 -15.97 1.37
N ILE A 81 -3.89 -16.34 1.31
CA ILE A 81 -3.41 -17.48 0.52
C ILE A 81 -4.11 -18.79 0.90
N ARG A 82 -4.53 -18.92 2.18
CA ARG A 82 -5.23 -20.10 2.71
C ARG A 82 -6.64 -20.25 2.12
N GLU A 83 -7.23 -19.13 1.68
CA GLU A 83 -8.54 -19.11 1.04
C GLU A 83 -8.45 -19.34 -0.48
N LEU A 84 -7.38 -18.86 -1.13
CA LEU A 84 -7.23 -18.97 -2.58
C LEU A 84 -6.70 -20.34 -3.04
N VAL A 85 -5.76 -20.93 -2.30
CA VAL A 85 -5.08 -22.18 -2.67
C VAL A 85 -5.01 -23.20 -1.52
N PRO A 86 -6.11 -23.47 -0.78
CA PRO A 86 -6.11 -24.36 0.37
C PRO A 86 -5.66 -25.79 0.02
N ASP A 87 -5.94 -26.23 -1.21
CA ASP A 87 -5.58 -27.54 -1.74
C ASP A 87 -4.07 -27.73 -1.97
N LEU A 88 -3.29 -26.65 -1.99
CA LEU A 88 -1.85 -26.69 -2.20
C LEU A 88 -1.04 -26.44 -0.92
N LEU A 89 -1.70 -26.07 0.19
CA LEU A 89 -1.06 -25.79 1.46
C LEU A 89 -1.03 -27.04 2.35
N GLN A 90 0.14 -27.42 2.83
CA GLN A 90 0.29 -28.55 3.74
C GLN A 90 -0.12 -28.14 5.16
N GLY A 91 -1.18 -28.75 5.68
CA GLY A 91 -1.72 -28.43 7.01
C GLY A 91 -2.16 -26.97 7.17
N GLY A 92 -2.48 -26.29 6.07
CA GLY A 92 -2.85 -24.86 6.09
C GLY A 92 -1.68 -23.90 6.29
N HIS A 93 -0.43 -24.40 6.31
CA HIS A 93 0.75 -23.54 6.50
C HIS A 93 1.02 -22.70 5.25
N PRO A 94 1.10 -21.35 5.37
CA PRO A 94 1.18 -20.45 4.21
C PRO A 94 2.55 -20.46 3.49
N ILE A 95 3.60 -20.95 4.16
CA ILE A 95 4.95 -21.04 3.59
C ILE A 95 5.17 -22.43 3.03
N PRO A 96 5.54 -22.58 1.74
CA PRO A 96 5.82 -23.86 1.13
C PRO A 96 7.11 -24.48 1.66
N VAL A 97 7.12 -25.80 1.80
CA VAL A 97 8.28 -26.57 2.31
C VAL A 97 9.33 -26.87 1.25
N SER A 98 9.05 -26.58 -0.02
CA SER A 98 9.99 -26.83 -1.14
C SER A 98 9.80 -25.85 -2.29
N ALA A 99 10.86 -25.66 -3.09
CA ALA A 99 10.82 -24.84 -4.31
C ALA A 99 9.81 -25.38 -5.36
N SER A 100 9.55 -26.70 -5.39
CA SER A 100 8.54 -27.27 -6.27
C SER A 100 7.13 -26.89 -5.84
N GLN A 101 6.86 -26.90 -4.55
CA GLN A 101 5.57 -26.47 -3.99
C GLN A 101 5.38 -24.97 -4.17
N GLU A 102 6.42 -24.15 -3.93
CA GLU A 102 6.38 -22.70 -4.18
C GLU A 102 5.97 -22.39 -5.63
N LYS A 103 6.59 -23.05 -6.63
CA LYS A 103 6.25 -22.88 -8.05
C LYS A 103 4.79 -23.24 -8.35
N LYS A 104 4.28 -24.33 -7.76
CA LYS A 104 2.86 -24.74 -7.91
C LYS A 104 1.92 -23.70 -7.32
N ILE A 105 2.20 -23.21 -6.11
CA ILE A 105 1.42 -22.18 -5.43
C ILE A 105 1.44 -20.88 -6.24
N THR A 106 2.63 -20.40 -6.62
CA THR A 106 2.76 -19.17 -7.41
C THR A 106 2.03 -19.26 -8.75
N SER A 107 2.09 -20.40 -9.44
CA SER A 107 1.34 -20.64 -10.68
C SER A 107 -0.18 -20.63 -10.45
N ALA A 108 -0.64 -21.30 -9.40
CA ALA A 108 -2.04 -21.33 -9.05
C ALA A 108 -2.59 -19.95 -8.66
N VAL A 109 -1.82 -19.16 -7.89
CA VAL A 109 -2.20 -17.78 -7.54
C VAL A 109 -2.36 -16.93 -8.80
N ARG A 110 -1.40 -16.99 -9.73
CA ARG A 110 -1.47 -16.24 -11.01
C ARG A 110 -2.71 -16.57 -11.86
N THR A 111 -3.24 -17.77 -11.72
CA THR A 111 -4.44 -18.21 -12.46
C THR A 111 -5.70 -17.88 -11.68
N ARG A 112 -5.76 -18.28 -10.41
CA ARG A 112 -7.01 -18.21 -9.61
C ARG A 112 -7.34 -16.80 -9.12
N LEU A 113 -6.33 -15.96 -8.83
CA LEU A 113 -6.57 -14.63 -8.30
C LEU A 113 -7.30 -13.72 -9.29
N PRO A 114 -6.93 -13.64 -10.59
CA PRO A 114 -7.71 -12.89 -11.58
C PRO A 114 -9.14 -13.40 -11.76
N GLU A 115 -9.34 -14.72 -11.70
CA GLU A 115 -10.68 -15.32 -11.78
C GLU A 115 -11.53 -14.97 -10.56
N TRP A 116 -10.91 -14.99 -9.37
CA TRP A 116 -11.57 -14.58 -8.13
C TRP A 116 -11.93 -13.08 -8.15
N ILE A 117 -11.02 -12.20 -8.60
CA ILE A 117 -11.29 -10.76 -8.76
C ILE A 117 -12.51 -10.55 -9.66
N ALA A 118 -12.54 -11.21 -10.83
CA ALA A 118 -13.62 -11.07 -11.79
C ALA A 118 -14.95 -11.66 -11.29
N GLY A 119 -14.91 -12.79 -10.58
CA GLY A 119 -16.09 -13.52 -10.15
C GLY A 119 -16.68 -13.09 -8.81
N TRP A 120 -15.88 -12.44 -7.94
CA TRP A 120 -16.29 -12.09 -6.59
C TRP A 120 -16.13 -10.60 -6.27
N VAL A 121 -14.98 -10.01 -6.55
CA VAL A 121 -14.74 -8.59 -6.19
C VAL A 121 -15.55 -7.67 -7.09
N LYS A 122 -15.45 -7.86 -8.41
CA LYS A 122 -16.11 -6.99 -9.36
C LYS A 122 -17.64 -6.96 -9.16
N PRO A 123 -18.38 -8.09 -9.00
CA PRO A 123 -19.81 -8.07 -8.71
C PRO A 123 -20.19 -7.34 -7.41
N VAL A 124 -19.37 -7.44 -6.36
CA VAL A 124 -19.57 -6.70 -5.10
C VAL A 124 -19.50 -5.19 -5.35
N LEU A 125 -18.50 -4.74 -6.09
CA LEU A 125 -18.34 -3.32 -6.43
C LEU A 125 -19.46 -2.82 -7.35
N GLU A 126 -19.85 -3.60 -8.34
CA GLU A 126 -20.99 -3.28 -9.25
C GLU A 126 -22.29 -3.14 -8.46
N GLY A 127 -22.59 -4.05 -7.54
CA GLY A 127 -23.75 -3.96 -6.66
C GLY A 127 -23.71 -2.73 -5.76
N SER A 128 -22.50 -2.35 -5.31
CA SER A 128 -22.29 -1.14 -4.48
C SER A 128 -22.49 0.16 -5.26
N LEU A 129 -22.14 0.21 -6.56
CA LEU A 129 -22.46 1.37 -7.43
C LEU A 129 -23.95 1.61 -7.48
N VAL A 130 -24.72 0.55 -7.74
CA VAL A 130 -26.17 0.64 -7.83
C VAL A 130 -26.77 1.13 -6.50
N SER A 131 -26.38 0.54 -5.38
CA SER A 131 -26.93 0.87 -4.05
C SER A 131 -26.55 2.26 -3.56
N SER A 132 -25.40 2.81 -3.96
CA SER A 132 -24.92 4.13 -3.59
C SER A 132 -25.28 5.23 -4.60
N ASN A 133 -25.88 4.90 -5.74
CA ASN A 133 -26.10 5.80 -6.88
C ASN A 133 -24.79 6.42 -7.42
N ALA A 134 -23.67 5.71 -7.25
CA ALA A 134 -22.38 6.13 -7.75
C ALA A 134 -22.19 5.70 -9.22
N GLN A 135 -21.39 6.44 -9.99
CA GLN A 135 -21.15 6.16 -11.41
C GLN A 135 -19.65 5.98 -11.68
N ALA A 136 -19.27 4.76 -12.01
CA ALA A 136 -17.93 4.40 -12.44
C ALA A 136 -17.96 3.16 -13.35
N GLU A 137 -16.86 2.93 -14.05
CA GLU A 137 -16.64 1.75 -14.87
C GLU A 137 -15.49 0.93 -14.29
N PHE A 138 -15.54 -0.39 -14.45
CA PHE A 138 -14.49 -1.30 -13.97
C PHE A 138 -13.75 -1.92 -15.14
N ARG A 139 -12.43 -1.80 -15.12
CA ARG A 139 -11.55 -2.50 -16.07
C ARG A 139 -10.44 -3.25 -15.34
N VAL A 140 -10.09 -4.42 -15.84
CA VAL A 140 -8.89 -5.13 -15.41
C VAL A 140 -7.70 -4.54 -16.15
N ASP A 141 -6.56 -4.36 -15.48
CA ASP A 141 -5.36 -3.88 -16.14
C ASP A 141 -4.90 -4.88 -17.22
N GLY A 142 -4.54 -4.37 -18.40
CA GLY A 142 -4.18 -5.21 -19.55
C GLY A 142 -2.84 -5.93 -19.38
N LYS A 143 -1.96 -5.45 -18.52
CA LYS A 143 -0.63 -6.01 -18.26
C LYS A 143 -0.59 -6.81 -16.97
N ASP A 144 -1.35 -6.38 -15.96
CA ASP A 144 -1.38 -6.97 -14.63
C ASP A 144 -2.82 -7.31 -14.22
N ARG A 145 -3.23 -8.54 -14.48
CA ARG A 145 -4.59 -9.03 -14.23
C ARG A 145 -4.93 -9.14 -12.73
N GLU A 146 -3.97 -8.89 -11.84
CA GLU A 146 -4.16 -8.78 -10.38
C GLU A 146 -4.64 -7.36 -9.98
N LYS A 147 -4.81 -6.44 -10.97
CA LYS A 147 -5.26 -5.05 -10.77
C LYS A 147 -6.64 -4.82 -11.37
N LEU A 148 -7.52 -4.26 -10.54
CA LEU A 148 -8.84 -3.78 -10.94
C LEU A 148 -8.86 -2.25 -10.85
N ILE A 149 -9.16 -1.59 -11.94
CA ILE A 149 -9.21 -0.13 -12.04
C ILE A 149 -10.67 0.30 -12.01
N ILE A 150 -10.96 1.33 -11.24
CA ILE A 150 -12.27 1.98 -11.12
C ILE A 150 -12.14 3.36 -11.76
N ASP A 151 -12.64 3.51 -12.97
CA ASP A 151 -12.66 4.77 -13.71
C ASP A 151 -13.97 5.51 -13.35
N TYR A 152 -13.88 6.60 -12.60
CA TYR A 152 -15.03 7.37 -12.19
C TYR A 152 -15.16 8.68 -12.96
N ARG A 153 -16.40 9.18 -13.09
CA ARG A 153 -16.65 10.45 -13.73
C ARG A 153 -16.30 11.61 -12.82
N ALA A 154 -15.08 12.16 -12.97
CA ALA A 154 -14.60 13.24 -12.13
C ALA A 154 -15.50 14.48 -12.15
N VAL A 155 -15.70 15.07 -10.97
CA VAL A 155 -16.31 16.41 -10.78
C VAL A 155 -15.24 17.48 -10.95
N LYS A 156 -14.02 17.20 -10.47
CA LYS A 156 -12.85 18.08 -10.59
C LYS A 156 -11.73 17.38 -11.36
N THR A 157 -11.25 18.06 -12.38
CA THR A 157 -10.07 17.61 -13.14
C THR A 157 -8.81 18.24 -12.53
N GLY A 158 -7.79 17.41 -12.31
CA GLY A 158 -6.45 17.84 -11.91
C GLY A 158 -5.65 18.37 -13.10
N THR A 159 -4.37 18.62 -12.88
CA THR A 159 -3.40 19.08 -13.90
C THR A 159 -3.06 18.01 -14.96
N GLY A 160 -3.74 16.88 -14.97
CA GLY A 160 -3.52 15.76 -15.89
C GLY A 160 -2.61 14.67 -15.35
N TYR A 161 -1.96 14.89 -14.21
CA TYR A 161 -1.04 13.93 -13.60
C TYR A 161 -1.77 12.77 -12.88
N ALA A 162 -2.86 13.04 -12.16
CA ALA A 162 -3.68 12.03 -11.50
C ALA A 162 -4.94 11.76 -12.34
N GLU A 163 -5.03 10.58 -12.94
CA GLU A 163 -6.23 10.14 -13.64
C GLU A 163 -7.44 10.06 -12.69
N ALA A 164 -8.64 10.26 -13.23
CA ALA A 164 -9.89 10.07 -12.49
C ALA A 164 -10.21 8.57 -12.33
N SER A 165 -9.27 7.85 -11.74
CA SER A 165 -9.37 6.42 -11.48
C SER A 165 -8.72 6.08 -10.16
N ILE A 166 -9.14 5.00 -9.53
CA ILE A 166 -8.42 4.35 -8.42
C ILE A 166 -8.05 2.93 -8.83
N GLN A 167 -6.89 2.47 -8.36
CA GLN A 167 -6.39 1.14 -8.63
C GLN A 167 -6.50 0.29 -7.37
N LEU A 168 -7.20 -0.84 -7.48
CA LEU A 168 -7.18 -1.89 -6.46
C LEU A 168 -6.16 -2.94 -6.89
N GLU A 169 -5.08 -3.08 -6.13
CA GLU A 169 -4.02 -4.05 -6.37
C GLU A 169 -4.16 -5.23 -5.41
N PHE A 170 -4.35 -6.41 -5.95
CA PHE A 170 -4.56 -7.62 -5.17
C PHE A 170 -3.31 -8.49 -5.17
N GLY A 171 -2.93 -8.96 -3.98
CA GLY A 171 -1.93 -10.01 -3.81
C GLY A 171 -2.53 -11.19 -3.04
N ALA A 172 -2.04 -12.41 -3.30
CA ALA A 172 -2.49 -13.59 -2.57
C ALA A 172 -1.37 -14.59 -2.30
N ARG A 173 -0.19 -14.09 -1.96
CA ARG A 173 0.95 -14.92 -1.56
C ARG A 173 1.26 -14.83 -0.06
N ALA A 174 0.36 -14.21 0.71
CA ALA A 174 0.50 -14.00 2.15
C ALA A 174 -0.86 -14.17 2.82
N THR A 175 -0.87 -14.25 4.15
CA THR A 175 -2.11 -14.25 4.96
C THR A 175 -2.64 -12.84 5.23
N GLY A 176 -1.79 -11.82 5.10
CA GLY A 176 -2.10 -10.45 5.52
C GLY A 176 -1.91 -10.18 7.01
N GLU A 177 -1.58 -11.20 7.80
CA GLU A 177 -1.37 -11.10 9.26
C GLU A 177 0.05 -10.61 9.61
N PRO A 178 0.23 -9.95 10.78
CA PRO A 178 -0.82 -9.55 11.70
C PRO A 178 -1.62 -8.35 11.19
N ASN A 179 -2.90 -8.30 11.51
CA ASN A 179 -3.80 -7.22 11.15
C ASN A 179 -4.80 -6.91 12.27
N SER A 180 -5.47 -5.77 12.17
CA SER A 180 -6.55 -5.37 13.07
C SER A 180 -7.56 -4.49 12.33
N ARG A 181 -8.78 -4.42 12.85
CA ARG A 181 -9.86 -3.64 12.25
C ARG A 181 -9.74 -2.16 12.63
N HIS A 182 -9.82 -1.29 11.63
CA HIS A 182 -9.75 0.16 11.81
C HIS A 182 -10.84 0.88 11.01
N MET A 183 -11.34 2.00 11.57
CA MET A 183 -12.25 2.87 10.84
C MET A 183 -11.49 3.78 9.87
N VAL A 184 -12.00 3.91 8.66
CA VAL A 184 -11.46 4.78 7.61
C VAL A 184 -12.52 5.74 7.14
N HIS A 185 -12.22 7.04 7.23
CA HIS A 185 -13.08 8.14 6.82
C HIS A 185 -12.49 8.90 5.63
N CYS A 186 -13.35 9.57 4.87
CA CYS A 186 -12.92 10.50 3.84
C CYS A 186 -12.23 11.72 4.48
N ASP A 187 -11.17 12.22 3.86
CA ASP A 187 -10.42 13.38 4.38
C ASP A 187 -11.25 14.67 4.35
N ILE A 188 -12.26 14.74 3.47
CA ILE A 188 -13.22 15.83 3.38
C ILE A 188 -14.26 15.82 4.51
N ALA A 189 -14.57 14.67 5.09
CA ALA A 189 -15.69 14.51 6.02
C ALA A 189 -15.64 15.44 7.26
N PRO A 190 -14.47 15.74 7.86
CA PRO A 190 -14.42 16.65 9.02
C PRO A 190 -14.69 18.12 8.70
N VAL A 191 -14.62 18.53 7.41
CA VAL A 191 -14.68 19.92 6.99
C VAL A 191 -15.95 20.29 6.22
N ILE A 192 -16.77 19.31 5.86
CA ILE A 192 -18.06 19.53 5.17
C ILE A 192 -19.20 18.95 6.02
N GLU A 193 -20.04 19.84 6.50
CA GLU A 193 -21.23 19.49 7.29
C GLU A 193 -22.44 19.17 6.39
N GLY A 194 -23.38 18.39 6.91
CA GLY A 194 -24.65 18.10 6.23
C GLY A 194 -24.54 17.03 5.11
N VAL A 195 -23.36 16.55 4.79
CA VAL A 195 -23.10 15.50 3.78
C VAL A 195 -22.66 14.21 4.46
N LYS A 196 -23.25 13.08 4.05
CA LYS A 196 -22.84 11.74 4.47
C LYS A 196 -21.84 11.16 3.49
N PHE A 197 -20.60 11.02 3.91
CA PHE A 197 -19.53 10.40 3.15
C PHE A 197 -19.44 8.89 3.42
N PRO A 198 -18.82 8.11 2.49
CA PRO A 198 -18.47 6.72 2.74
C PRO A 198 -17.59 6.56 3.98
N VAL A 199 -17.80 5.43 4.68
CA VAL A 199 -16.98 5.00 5.83
C VAL A 199 -16.70 3.52 5.67
N ALA A 200 -15.48 3.09 5.93
CA ALA A 200 -15.08 1.68 5.86
C ALA A 200 -14.48 1.21 7.18
N ALA A 201 -14.53 -0.11 7.42
CA ALA A 201 -13.91 -0.76 8.58
C ALA A 201 -13.03 -1.95 8.16
N PRO A 202 -11.94 -1.71 7.38
CA PRO A 202 -11.07 -2.78 6.91
C PRO A 202 -10.31 -3.48 8.02
N LEU A 203 -9.94 -4.76 7.77
CA LEU A 203 -8.79 -5.38 8.39
C LEU A 203 -7.53 -4.74 7.81
N VAL A 204 -6.69 -4.18 8.65
CA VAL A 204 -5.51 -3.41 8.23
C VAL A 204 -4.25 -4.08 8.74
N MET A 205 -3.29 -4.32 7.85
CA MET A 205 -1.96 -4.83 8.21
C MET A 205 -1.28 -3.88 9.19
N VAL A 206 -0.68 -4.42 10.25
CA VAL A 206 0.05 -3.61 11.22
C VAL A 206 1.20 -2.83 10.54
N ALA A 207 1.43 -1.62 11.01
CA ALA A 207 2.43 -0.73 10.43
C ALA A 207 3.84 -1.34 10.47
N GLU A 208 4.17 -2.09 11.53
CA GLU A 208 5.45 -2.76 11.75
C GLU A 208 5.74 -3.82 10.67
N ARG A 209 4.71 -4.53 10.19
CA ARG A 209 4.87 -5.44 9.05
C ARG A 209 5.13 -4.66 7.76
N THR A 210 4.39 -3.58 7.54
CA THR A 210 4.61 -2.69 6.39
C THR A 210 6.01 -2.08 6.41
N PHE A 211 6.53 -1.75 7.60
CA PHE A 211 7.94 -1.34 7.76
C PHE A 211 8.90 -2.38 7.20
N TRP A 212 8.77 -3.65 7.62
CA TRP A 212 9.66 -4.71 7.16
C TRP A 212 9.51 -5.01 5.66
N GLU A 213 8.29 -4.92 5.12
CA GLU A 213 8.07 -5.06 3.67
C GLU A 213 8.82 -3.98 2.87
N LYS A 214 8.83 -2.73 3.37
CA LYS A 214 9.56 -1.60 2.75
C LYS A 214 11.07 -1.65 3.01
N ALA A 215 11.49 -1.95 4.22
CA ALA A 215 12.90 -2.06 4.58
C ALA A 215 13.61 -3.18 3.79
N THR A 216 12.96 -4.33 3.60
CA THR A 216 13.51 -5.41 2.77
C THR A 216 13.53 -5.04 1.28
N ALA A 217 12.57 -4.27 0.78
CA ALA A 217 12.63 -3.76 -0.60
C ALA A 217 13.79 -2.76 -0.79
N ALA A 218 13.98 -1.83 0.15
CA ALA A 218 15.09 -0.89 0.16
C ALA A 218 16.45 -1.60 0.28
N HIS A 219 16.53 -2.66 1.11
CA HIS A 219 17.71 -3.51 1.23
C HIS A 219 18.09 -4.18 -0.11
N VAL A 220 17.10 -4.76 -0.79
CA VAL A 220 17.32 -5.36 -2.11
C VAL A 220 17.83 -4.31 -3.10
N TYR A 221 17.24 -3.12 -3.12
CA TYR A 221 17.69 -2.04 -3.98
C TYR A 221 19.16 -1.64 -3.68
N SER A 222 19.50 -1.48 -2.42
CA SER A 222 20.89 -1.15 -2.01
C SER A 222 21.91 -2.18 -2.46
N LEU A 223 21.49 -3.46 -2.60
CA LEU A 223 22.34 -4.53 -3.11
C LEU A 223 22.36 -4.64 -4.64
N GLN A 224 21.31 -4.18 -5.32
CA GLN A 224 21.18 -4.26 -6.79
C GLN A 224 21.57 -2.98 -7.50
N GLY A 225 21.29 -1.83 -6.92
CA GLY A 225 21.49 -0.50 -7.53
C GLY A 225 20.57 -0.22 -8.72
N ARG A 226 19.42 -0.92 -8.84
CA ARG A 226 18.50 -0.79 -9.98
C ARG A 226 17.09 -0.40 -9.53
N LEU A 227 16.60 0.74 -10.02
CA LEU A 227 15.20 1.14 -9.88
C LEU A 227 14.28 0.15 -10.60
N ARG A 228 13.16 -0.18 -9.96
CA ARG A 228 12.16 -1.14 -10.48
C ARG A 228 10.93 -0.47 -11.07
N GLY A 229 10.87 0.83 -11.03
CA GLY A 229 9.76 1.64 -11.51
C GLY A 229 9.93 3.07 -11.05
N GLU A 230 9.04 3.93 -11.49
CA GLU A 230 8.93 5.30 -11.05
C GLU A 230 8.48 5.39 -9.59
N ARG A 231 8.85 6.47 -8.92
CA ARG A 231 8.48 6.76 -7.51
C ARG A 231 8.93 5.67 -6.54
N TYR A 232 10.03 4.99 -6.84
CA TYR A 232 10.56 3.94 -5.99
C TYR A 232 11.09 4.50 -4.66
N SER A 233 11.56 5.75 -4.65
CA SER A 233 12.01 6.52 -3.49
C SER A 233 10.93 6.69 -2.41
N ARG A 234 9.65 6.49 -2.75
CA ARG A 234 8.55 6.46 -1.76
C ARG A 234 8.80 5.47 -0.60
N HIS A 235 9.56 4.40 -0.83
CA HIS A 235 9.89 3.45 0.23
C HIS A 235 10.75 4.07 1.32
N TRP A 236 11.76 4.87 0.95
CA TRP A 236 12.64 5.58 1.90
C TRP A 236 11.90 6.72 2.61
N TYR A 237 11.09 7.46 1.88
CA TYR A 237 10.21 8.48 2.47
C TYR A 237 9.31 7.87 3.56
N ASP A 238 8.65 6.76 3.25
CA ASP A 238 7.76 6.08 4.19
C ASP A 238 8.53 5.54 5.41
N LEU A 239 9.70 4.94 5.22
CA LEU A 239 10.56 4.47 6.31
C LEU A 239 11.00 5.63 7.24
N ALA A 240 11.43 6.75 6.67
CA ALA A 240 11.81 7.94 7.44
C ALA A 240 10.62 8.51 8.22
N ALA A 241 9.41 8.49 7.65
CA ALA A 241 8.19 8.90 8.33
C ALA A 241 7.81 7.94 9.47
N MET A 242 7.97 6.63 9.27
CA MET A 242 7.72 5.62 10.31
C MET A 242 8.68 5.73 11.50
N ALA A 243 9.90 6.20 11.28
CA ALA A 243 10.83 6.49 12.38
C ALA A 243 10.34 7.64 13.27
N LYS A 244 9.78 8.70 12.68
CA LYS A 244 9.26 9.86 13.43
C LYS A 244 8.08 9.50 14.35
N THR A 245 7.33 8.46 14.01
CA THR A 245 6.12 8.03 14.73
C THR A 245 6.37 6.85 15.69
N GLY A 246 7.61 6.37 15.80
CA GLY A 246 7.98 5.26 16.68
C GLY A 246 7.73 3.86 16.11
N HIS A 247 7.03 3.72 14.97
CA HIS A 247 6.74 2.41 14.37
C HIS A 247 8.00 1.68 13.89
N ALA A 248 9.01 2.40 13.42
CA ALA A 248 10.29 1.79 13.06
C ALA A 248 11.00 1.16 14.28
N ALA A 249 10.98 1.84 15.43
CA ALA A 249 11.57 1.33 16.67
C ALA A 249 10.81 0.12 17.22
N GLN A 250 9.46 0.11 17.11
CA GLN A 250 8.63 -1.03 17.47
C GLN A 250 8.91 -2.22 16.55
N ALA A 251 8.95 -2.01 15.23
CA ALA A 251 9.29 -3.05 14.26
C ALA A 251 10.67 -3.64 14.49
N ALA A 252 11.67 -2.81 14.81
CA ALA A 252 13.03 -3.25 15.14
C ALA A 252 13.10 -4.12 16.40
N GLY A 253 12.16 -3.95 17.35
CA GLY A 253 12.04 -4.77 18.57
C GLY A 253 11.27 -6.08 18.35
N ASP A 254 10.47 -6.20 17.29
CA ASP A 254 9.70 -7.42 16.98
C ASP A 254 10.50 -8.36 16.07
N HIS A 255 11.42 -9.10 16.67
CA HIS A 255 12.27 -10.06 15.95
C HIS A 255 11.48 -11.22 15.34
N GLN A 256 10.33 -11.60 15.91
CA GLN A 256 9.49 -12.67 15.36
C GLN A 256 8.86 -12.23 14.06
N LEU A 257 8.26 -11.03 14.02
CA LEU A 257 7.69 -10.45 12.82
C LEU A 257 8.75 -10.24 11.74
N ALA A 258 9.92 -9.71 12.11
CA ALA A 258 11.05 -9.52 11.20
C ALA A 258 11.45 -10.82 10.49
N ARG A 259 11.63 -11.91 11.25
CA ARG A 259 11.97 -13.23 10.72
C ARG A 259 10.87 -13.79 9.82
N ALA A 260 9.59 -13.64 10.22
CA ALA A 260 8.45 -14.09 9.39
C ALA A 260 8.39 -13.38 8.04
N VAL A 261 8.65 -12.06 8.01
CA VAL A 261 8.73 -11.30 6.75
C VAL A 261 9.94 -11.74 5.91
N ALA A 262 11.11 -11.94 6.52
CA ALA A 262 12.29 -12.40 5.82
C ALA A 262 12.11 -13.79 5.20
N GLU A 263 11.49 -14.73 5.93
CA GLU A 263 11.14 -16.06 5.42
C GLU A 263 10.20 -15.96 4.22
N HIS A 264 9.10 -15.22 4.37
CA HIS A 264 8.13 -15.00 3.31
C HIS A 264 8.77 -14.40 2.04
N LYS A 265 9.64 -13.37 2.20
CA LYS A 265 10.36 -12.74 1.08
C LYS A 265 11.36 -13.70 0.43
N SER A 266 12.04 -14.52 1.22
CA SER A 266 13.01 -15.52 0.72
C SER A 266 12.35 -16.57 -0.19
N VAL A 267 11.08 -16.85 0.04
CA VAL A 267 10.30 -17.85 -0.70
C VAL A 267 9.62 -17.22 -1.91
N PHE A 268 8.74 -16.26 -1.72
CA PHE A 268 7.87 -15.74 -2.77
C PHE A 268 8.45 -14.56 -3.57
N PHE A 269 9.49 -13.89 -3.04
CA PHE A 269 10.10 -12.69 -3.63
C PHE A 269 11.63 -12.81 -3.64
N ALA A 270 12.13 -14.01 -4.00
CA ALA A 270 13.56 -14.26 -4.08
C ALA A 270 14.21 -13.39 -5.16
N GLU A 271 15.23 -12.63 -4.76
CA GLU A 271 15.94 -11.68 -5.59
C GLU A 271 17.43 -12.00 -5.66
N LYS A 272 18.13 -11.40 -6.65
CA LYS A 272 19.57 -11.48 -6.79
C LYS A 272 20.19 -10.09 -6.61
N ASP A 273 21.36 -10.04 -6.01
CA ASP A 273 22.19 -8.83 -5.91
C ASP A 273 22.85 -8.47 -7.27
N ALA A 274 23.65 -7.41 -7.27
CA ALA A 274 24.37 -6.96 -8.46
C ALA A 274 25.38 -8.01 -9.01
N ASN A 275 25.85 -8.94 -8.16
CA ASN A 275 26.77 -10.01 -8.52
C ASN A 275 26.05 -11.29 -8.97
N GLY A 276 24.73 -11.30 -9.02
CA GLY A 276 23.92 -12.46 -9.36
C GLY A 276 23.71 -13.45 -8.21
N SER A 277 24.20 -13.17 -7.01
CA SER A 277 24.02 -13.99 -5.81
C SER A 277 22.63 -13.76 -5.21
N LYS A 278 22.04 -14.82 -4.63
CA LYS A 278 20.71 -14.72 -4.00
C LYS A 278 20.77 -13.80 -2.80
N VAL A 279 19.84 -12.81 -2.74
CA VAL A 279 19.72 -11.91 -1.58
C VAL A 279 19.31 -12.71 -0.35
N ASN A 280 20.02 -12.51 0.75
CA ASN A 280 19.74 -13.15 2.03
C ASN A 280 18.88 -12.21 2.90
N TYR A 281 17.56 -12.37 2.85
CA TYR A 281 16.62 -11.59 3.65
C TYR A 281 16.76 -11.84 5.16
N HIS A 282 17.16 -13.05 5.58
CA HIS A 282 17.40 -13.32 7.00
C HIS A 282 18.57 -12.48 7.53
N LYS A 283 19.64 -12.30 6.72
CA LYS A 283 20.74 -11.40 7.09
C LYS A 283 20.24 -9.96 7.30
N ALA A 284 19.30 -9.49 6.48
CA ALA A 284 18.75 -8.14 6.63
C ALA A 284 18.08 -7.92 7.99
N VAL A 285 17.45 -8.95 8.57
CA VAL A 285 16.72 -8.86 9.84
C VAL A 285 17.54 -9.34 11.06
N THR A 286 18.79 -9.79 10.84
CA THR A 286 19.70 -10.28 11.90
C THR A 286 21.00 -9.48 11.98
N GLY A 287 20.98 -8.18 11.66
CA GLY A 287 22.10 -7.27 11.82
C GLY A 287 22.87 -6.94 10.55
N GLY A 288 22.30 -7.23 9.38
CA GLY A 288 22.90 -6.90 8.07
C GLY A 288 21.99 -6.08 7.16
N LEU A 289 21.03 -5.32 7.72
CA LEU A 289 20.17 -4.42 6.96
C LEU A 289 21.00 -3.32 6.28
N GLN A 290 20.72 -3.05 5.01
CA GLN A 290 21.28 -1.95 4.23
C GLN A 290 20.15 -1.14 3.62
N LEU A 291 19.97 0.09 4.06
CA LEU A 291 18.93 1.01 3.56
C LEU A 291 19.52 2.12 2.70
N VAL A 292 20.79 2.50 2.92
CA VAL A 292 21.42 3.60 2.19
C VAL A 292 22.27 3.02 1.07
N PRO A 293 21.85 3.19 -0.20
CA PRO A 293 22.65 2.78 -1.35
C PRO A 293 23.86 3.71 -1.54
N ALA A 294 24.81 3.34 -2.39
CA ALA A 294 26.00 4.13 -2.66
C ALA A 294 26.16 4.42 -4.16
N GLY A 295 26.99 5.42 -4.49
CA GLY A 295 27.37 5.74 -5.86
C GLY A 295 26.21 6.03 -6.79
N ALA A 296 26.20 5.42 -7.98
CA ALA A 296 25.17 5.64 -8.99
C ALA A 296 23.75 5.28 -8.53
N ALA A 297 23.62 4.28 -7.65
CA ALA A 297 22.33 3.90 -7.09
C ALA A 297 21.73 4.99 -6.18
N LEU A 298 22.57 5.66 -5.40
CA LEU A 298 22.14 6.79 -4.57
C LEU A 298 21.69 7.96 -5.44
N ALA A 299 22.47 8.32 -6.47
CA ALA A 299 22.12 9.41 -7.39
C ALA A 299 20.82 9.12 -8.17
N ALA A 300 20.60 7.88 -8.61
CA ALA A 300 19.37 7.50 -9.29
C ALA A 300 18.16 7.60 -8.35
N LEU A 301 18.31 7.23 -7.07
CA LEU A 301 17.25 7.33 -6.07
C LEU A 301 16.92 8.80 -5.73
N GLU A 302 17.94 9.68 -5.68
CA GLU A 302 17.76 11.13 -5.49
C GLU A 302 16.99 11.75 -6.66
N SER A 303 17.34 11.37 -7.89
CA SER A 303 16.62 11.82 -9.09
C SER A 303 15.15 11.38 -9.09
N ASP A 304 14.87 10.14 -8.70
CA ASP A 304 13.50 9.62 -8.55
C ASP A 304 12.72 10.36 -7.45
N TYR A 305 13.37 10.70 -6.34
CA TYR A 305 12.75 11.51 -5.28
C TYR A 305 12.44 12.92 -5.75
N THR A 306 13.33 13.56 -6.49
CA THR A 306 13.13 14.91 -7.06
C THR A 306 11.93 14.90 -8.01
N ALA A 307 11.83 13.90 -8.89
CA ALA A 307 10.67 13.74 -9.76
C ALA A 307 9.37 13.58 -8.96
N MET A 308 9.40 12.80 -7.87
CA MET A 308 8.24 12.61 -7.00
C MET A 308 7.79 13.90 -6.31
N LEU A 309 8.73 14.82 -5.97
CA LEU A 309 8.41 16.14 -5.43
C LEU A 309 7.75 17.03 -6.50
N GLU A 310 8.28 17.03 -7.73
CA GLU A 310 7.77 17.82 -8.85
C GLU A 310 6.34 17.41 -9.25
N ASP A 311 6.02 16.14 -9.08
CA ASP A 311 4.70 15.57 -9.35
C ASP A 311 3.59 16.06 -8.39
N GLY A 312 3.92 16.79 -7.33
CA GLY A 312 2.97 17.36 -6.38
C GLY A 312 2.21 16.33 -5.51
N LEU A 313 2.70 15.12 -5.42
CA LEU A 313 2.10 14.06 -4.60
C LEU A 313 2.37 14.22 -3.11
N LEU A 314 3.29 15.09 -2.75
CA LEU A 314 3.71 15.37 -1.39
C LEU A 314 3.07 16.66 -0.89
N ALA A 315 2.73 16.71 0.39
CA ALA A 315 2.29 17.94 1.03
C ALA A 315 3.40 19.02 1.03
N LEU A 316 3.06 20.23 1.35
CA LEU A 316 4.04 21.32 1.51
C LEU A 316 5.01 21.00 2.66
N HIS A 317 6.28 21.39 2.52
CA HIS A 317 7.34 21.20 3.53
C HIS A 317 7.80 19.74 3.74
N GLN A 318 8.21 19.12 2.67
CA GLN A 318 8.78 17.77 2.72
C GLN A 318 10.27 17.77 3.11
N PRO A 319 10.76 16.67 3.73
CA PRO A 319 12.17 16.54 4.01
C PRO A 319 13.00 16.51 2.73
N SER A 320 14.21 17.04 2.77
CA SER A 320 15.18 16.86 1.69
C SER A 320 15.58 15.41 1.53
N PHE A 321 16.08 15.02 0.36
CA PHE A 321 16.59 13.66 0.15
C PHE A 321 17.71 13.29 1.13
N ALA A 322 18.59 14.25 1.47
CA ALA A 322 19.65 14.07 2.46
C ALA A 322 19.09 13.74 3.86
N GLU A 323 18.06 14.45 4.31
CA GLU A 323 17.40 14.17 5.60
C GLU A 323 16.73 12.79 5.61
N ILE A 324 16.15 12.35 4.47
CA ILE A 324 15.60 10.99 4.35
C ILE A 324 16.72 9.96 4.49
N MET A 325 17.85 10.14 3.80
CA MET A 325 18.99 9.22 3.87
C MET A 325 19.60 9.16 5.28
N GLU A 326 19.74 10.30 5.96
CA GLU A 326 20.18 10.36 7.34
C GLU A 326 19.25 9.55 8.27
N LYS A 327 17.93 9.72 8.13
CA LYS A 327 16.95 8.93 8.89
C LYS A 327 17.03 7.44 8.58
N CYS A 328 17.18 7.08 7.31
CA CYS A 328 17.32 5.69 6.91
C CYS A 328 18.62 5.06 7.44
N LEU A 329 19.72 5.82 7.49
CA LEU A 329 20.96 5.36 8.12
C LEU A 329 20.76 5.11 9.63
N ALA A 330 20.11 6.03 10.32
CA ALA A 330 19.80 5.86 11.75
C ALA A 330 18.92 4.61 12.00
N ILE A 331 17.89 4.39 11.17
CA ILE A 331 17.05 3.16 11.22
C ILE A 331 17.90 1.92 11.00
N GLN A 332 18.77 1.94 9.99
CA GLN A 332 19.66 0.82 9.66
C GLN A 332 20.54 0.46 10.85
N ASP A 333 21.16 1.44 11.47
CA ASP A 333 22.05 1.26 12.62
C ASP A 333 21.30 0.75 13.85
N GLU A 334 20.12 1.32 14.15
CA GLU A 334 19.27 0.87 15.26
C GLU A 334 18.82 -0.59 15.08
N VAL A 335 18.31 -0.94 13.88
CA VAL A 335 17.87 -2.30 13.57
C VAL A 335 19.03 -3.28 13.69
N ASN A 336 20.18 -2.94 13.12
CA ASN A 336 21.35 -3.80 13.16
C ASN A 336 21.93 -3.98 14.57
N HIS A 337 21.83 -2.97 15.42
CA HIS A 337 22.23 -3.06 16.82
C HIS A 337 21.28 -3.97 17.62
N LYS A 338 19.98 -3.69 17.60
CA LYS A 338 18.96 -4.48 18.31
C LYS A 338 18.98 -5.97 17.90
N ALA A 339 19.22 -6.25 16.62
CA ALA A 339 19.30 -7.62 16.13
C ALA A 339 20.51 -8.40 16.68
N ARG A 340 21.59 -7.73 17.08
CA ARG A 340 22.77 -8.35 17.72
C ARG A 340 22.54 -8.58 19.20
N ASP A 341 21.87 -7.66 19.87
CA ASP A 341 21.58 -7.75 21.30
C ASP A 341 20.52 -8.80 21.66
N GLY A 342 19.68 -9.19 20.69
CA GLY A 342 18.64 -10.21 20.83
C GLY A 342 19.06 -11.63 20.41
N GLN A 343 20.36 -11.83 20.11
CA GLN A 343 20.96 -13.15 19.85
C GLN A 343 21.69 -13.67 21.08
#